data_6410faf97a69f0bb8e3ff064245bea95
#
_entry.id   6410faf97a69f0bb8e3ff064245bea95
#
_cell.length_a   1.000
_cell.length_b   1.000
_cell.length_c   1.000
_cell.angle_alpha   90.00
_cell.angle_beta   90.00
_cell.angle_gamma   90.00
#
_symmetry.space_group_name_H-M   'P 1'
#
loop_
_entity.id
_entity.type
_entity.pdbx_description
1 polymer ?
#
loop_
_entity_poly.entity_id
_entity_poly.type
_entity_poly.pdbx_seq_one_letter_code
_entity_poly.pdbx_strand_id
1 'polypeptide(L)'
;MIIKNIHAREILDSRGNPTVEVEVTLESGIMGRASVPSGASTGENEALELRDGDKSRYLGKGVQKAVENVNQVIAPAIIGMSTLEQRQIDAKMIALDGTPTKKNLGANAILGVSLAVAHAAAAYLQIPLYRYLGGTNTYTLPVPMMNIVNGGAHSDAPIAFQEFMIRPIGAKSVKEAIRMGAEVFHNLAKLLKARGLSTAVGDEGGFAPDFKSIEDALDTIMEAIRAAGYQPGKDVTIAMDCAASEFAVLEKGQRFYDYRQLKNGKKKDPNGQKLSGEEQIAYLEALITQYPIDSIEDGLDENDWTNWVLLTERIGNRCQLVGDDLFVTNVKFLERGIKMGAANSILIKVNQIGTLSETLDAIEMAHRHGYTTVTSHRSGETEDTTIADIAVATNSGQIKTGSLSRTDRMAKYNQLLRIEEELGDEAEYLGIKAFANRKF
;
A
#
# COMPACT_ATOMS: atom_id res chain seq x y z
N MET A 1 -27.64 -16.67 -3.47
CA MET A 1 -26.59 -15.62 -3.32
C MET A 1 -27.19 -14.24 -3.11
N ILE A 2 -28.46 -14.20 -2.76
CA ILE A 2 -29.19 -12.94 -2.56
C ILE A 2 -28.81 -12.36 -1.20
N ILE A 3 -28.53 -11.07 -1.17
CA ILE A 3 -28.22 -10.31 0.04
C ILE A 3 -29.51 -10.18 0.87
N LYS A 4 -29.48 -10.72 2.08
CA LYS A 4 -30.58 -10.65 3.04
C LYS A 4 -30.44 -9.50 4.02
N ASN A 5 -29.19 -9.26 4.48
CA ASN A 5 -28.91 -8.23 5.46
C ASN A 5 -27.49 -7.68 5.27
N ILE A 6 -27.32 -6.39 5.60
CA ILE A 6 -26.03 -5.72 5.70
C ILE A 6 -25.97 -4.99 7.01
N HIS A 7 -24.88 -5.17 7.74
CA HIS A 7 -24.67 -4.53 9.02
C HIS A 7 -23.25 -3.98 9.12
N ALA A 8 -23.11 -2.71 9.42
CA ALA A 8 -21.84 -2.07 9.69
C ALA A 8 -21.70 -1.73 11.17
N ARG A 9 -20.47 -1.76 11.65
CA ARG A 9 -20.09 -1.30 13.00
C ARG A 9 -18.78 -0.53 12.96
N GLU A 10 -18.56 0.25 14.01
CA GLU A 10 -17.29 0.88 14.32
C GLU A 10 -16.41 -0.12 15.05
N ILE A 11 -15.18 -0.35 14.56
CA ILE A 11 -14.13 -1.13 15.22
C ILE A 11 -12.87 -0.27 15.38
N LEU A 12 -11.83 -0.77 16.01
CA LEU A 12 -10.55 -0.07 16.13
C LEU A 12 -9.52 -0.62 15.14
N ASP A 13 -8.78 0.29 14.54
CA ASP A 13 -7.61 -0.04 13.70
C ASP A 13 -6.35 -0.28 14.55
N SER A 14 -5.24 -0.62 13.90
CA SER A 14 -3.93 -0.90 14.53
C SER A 14 -3.33 0.28 15.29
N ARG A 15 -3.86 1.49 15.11
CA ARG A 15 -3.47 2.71 15.85
C ARG A 15 -4.42 3.05 16.98
N GLY A 16 -5.48 2.24 17.21
CA GLY A 16 -6.54 2.52 18.17
C GLY A 16 -7.52 3.60 17.71
N ASN A 17 -7.54 3.93 16.41
CA ASN A 17 -8.54 4.84 15.83
C ASN A 17 -9.72 4.04 15.29
N PRO A 18 -10.94 4.62 15.34
CA PRO A 18 -12.11 3.99 14.74
C PRO A 18 -11.97 3.76 13.23
N THR A 19 -12.51 2.64 12.77
CA THR A 19 -12.70 2.34 11.35
C THR A 19 -13.98 1.52 11.16
N VAL A 20 -14.38 1.32 9.90
CA VAL A 20 -15.63 0.65 9.53
C VAL A 20 -15.38 -0.84 9.28
N GLU A 21 -16.23 -1.68 9.86
CA GLU A 21 -16.35 -3.10 9.52
C GLU A 21 -17.77 -3.38 9.02
N VAL A 22 -17.90 -4.15 7.94
CA VAL A 22 -19.20 -4.50 7.35
C VAL A 22 -19.35 -6.01 7.25
N GLU A 23 -20.55 -6.48 7.58
CA GLU A 23 -21.02 -7.85 7.36
C GLU A 23 -22.15 -7.85 6.34
N VAL A 24 -22.04 -8.75 5.36
CA VAL A 24 -23.07 -9.04 4.36
C VAL A 24 -23.55 -10.46 4.58
N THR A 25 -24.82 -10.64 4.96
CA THR A 25 -25.44 -11.94 5.19
C THR A 25 -26.39 -12.28 4.06
N LEU A 26 -26.26 -13.48 3.53
CA LEU A 26 -27.10 -14.01 2.44
C LEU A 26 -28.35 -14.70 2.98
N GLU A 27 -29.36 -14.92 2.11
CA GLU A 27 -30.55 -15.70 2.47
C GLU A 27 -30.22 -17.12 2.94
N SER A 28 -29.10 -17.68 2.46
CA SER A 28 -28.58 -18.99 2.91
C SER A 28 -28.03 -18.99 4.33
N GLY A 29 -27.86 -17.81 4.95
CA GLY A 29 -27.19 -17.64 6.26
C GLY A 29 -25.67 -17.50 6.16
N ILE A 30 -25.07 -17.68 4.99
CA ILE A 30 -23.63 -17.43 4.77
C ILE A 30 -23.35 -15.94 4.90
N MET A 31 -22.22 -15.60 5.50
CA MET A 31 -21.83 -14.22 5.78
C MET A 31 -20.42 -13.95 5.28
N GLY A 32 -20.23 -12.79 4.65
CA GLY A 32 -18.93 -12.20 4.35
C GLY A 32 -18.70 -10.97 5.21
N ARG A 33 -17.45 -10.76 5.64
CA ARG A 33 -17.03 -9.62 6.48
C ARG A 33 -15.79 -8.98 5.88
N ALA A 34 -15.73 -7.65 5.96
CA ALA A 34 -14.53 -6.90 5.61
C ALA A 34 -14.37 -5.68 6.53
N SER A 35 -13.12 -5.31 6.79
CA SER A 35 -12.76 -4.15 7.58
C SER A 35 -11.93 -3.19 6.74
N VAL A 36 -12.17 -1.89 6.88
CA VAL A 36 -11.59 -0.86 6.03
C VAL A 36 -10.29 -0.31 6.62
N PRO A 37 -9.19 -0.23 5.85
CA PRO A 37 -7.95 0.41 6.30
C PRO A 37 -8.07 1.95 6.27
N SER A 38 -7.15 2.64 6.97
CA SER A 38 -7.12 4.10 7.09
C SER A 38 -5.71 4.65 6.91
N GLY A 39 -5.53 5.68 6.09
CA GLY A 39 -4.24 6.34 5.88
C GLY A 39 -3.83 7.30 7.01
N ALA A 40 -2.51 7.54 7.14
CA ALA A 40 -1.94 8.61 7.95
C ALA A 40 -1.58 9.82 7.09
N SER A 41 -0.79 9.63 6.03
CA SER A 41 -0.62 10.56 4.92
C SER A 41 -1.62 10.21 3.82
N THR A 42 -2.18 11.21 3.16
CA THR A 42 -3.18 11.03 2.12
C THR A 42 -2.88 11.95 0.94
N GLY A 43 -2.90 11.40 -0.27
CA GLY A 43 -2.81 12.19 -1.51
C GLY A 43 -4.00 13.14 -1.64
N GLU A 44 -3.79 14.29 -2.26
CA GLU A 44 -4.82 15.33 -2.43
C GLU A 44 -6.07 14.83 -3.17
N ASN A 45 -5.92 13.82 -4.01
CA ASN A 45 -6.95 13.30 -4.91
C ASN A 45 -7.56 11.97 -4.45
N GLU A 46 -7.28 11.49 -3.24
CA GLU A 46 -7.90 10.29 -2.70
C GLU A 46 -9.41 10.45 -2.50
N ALA A 47 -10.15 9.34 -2.60
CA ALA A 47 -11.54 9.30 -2.17
C ALA A 47 -11.65 9.59 -0.67
N LEU A 48 -12.73 10.24 -0.25
CA LEU A 48 -12.88 10.77 1.11
C LEU A 48 -13.18 9.66 2.12
N GLU A 49 -12.34 9.50 3.11
CA GLU A 49 -12.64 8.78 4.33
C GLU A 49 -13.55 9.65 5.22
N LEU A 50 -14.80 9.25 5.40
CA LEU A 50 -15.77 10.03 6.18
C LEU A 50 -15.52 9.84 7.68
N ARG A 51 -15.18 10.94 8.36
CA ARG A 51 -15.02 11.05 9.80
C ARG A 51 -16.11 11.94 10.41
N ASP A 52 -16.49 11.65 11.64
CA ASP A 52 -17.59 12.38 12.33
C ASP A 52 -17.21 13.83 12.64
N GLY A 53 -15.95 14.10 12.95
CA GLY A 53 -15.46 15.43 13.33
C GLY A 53 -15.84 15.85 14.75
N ASP A 54 -16.59 15.04 15.50
CA ASP A 54 -16.97 15.29 16.88
C ASP A 54 -15.77 15.11 17.82
N LYS A 55 -15.22 16.22 18.30
CA LYS A 55 -14.04 16.23 19.17
C LYS A 55 -14.26 15.55 20.53
N SER A 56 -15.50 15.41 20.98
CA SER A 56 -15.84 14.73 22.23
C SER A 56 -15.72 13.20 22.13
N ARG A 57 -15.65 12.68 20.90
CA ARG A 57 -15.56 11.24 20.62
C ARG A 57 -14.35 10.94 19.75
N TYR A 58 -13.42 10.09 20.24
CA TYR A 58 -12.19 9.72 19.52
C TYR A 58 -11.44 10.92 18.91
N LEU A 59 -11.45 12.06 19.59
CA LEU A 59 -10.80 13.31 19.13
C LEU A 59 -11.23 13.76 17.73
N GLY A 60 -12.44 13.44 17.33
CA GLY A 60 -13.03 13.76 16.02
C GLY A 60 -12.85 12.66 14.96
N LYS A 61 -12.20 11.53 15.30
CA LYS A 61 -11.92 10.43 14.36
C LYS A 61 -12.98 9.34 14.31
N GLY A 62 -14.11 9.50 15.00
CA GLY A 62 -15.23 8.55 14.94
C GLY A 62 -15.74 8.33 13.51
N VAL A 63 -16.38 7.19 13.26
CA VAL A 63 -16.93 6.81 11.93
C VAL A 63 -18.41 6.44 11.99
N GLN A 64 -19.15 6.94 12.97
CA GLN A 64 -20.58 6.64 13.13
C GLN A 64 -21.39 7.07 11.91
N LYS A 65 -21.10 8.24 11.32
CA LYS A 65 -21.78 8.70 10.10
C LYS A 65 -21.59 7.72 8.94
N ALA A 66 -20.37 7.19 8.75
CA ALA A 66 -20.12 6.18 7.74
C ALA A 66 -20.87 4.87 8.04
N VAL A 67 -20.90 4.43 9.29
CA VAL A 67 -21.67 3.26 9.75
C VAL A 67 -23.17 3.46 9.50
N GLU A 68 -23.72 4.62 9.83
CA GLU A 68 -25.13 4.97 9.56
C GLU A 68 -25.43 4.98 8.06
N ASN A 69 -24.53 5.52 7.24
CA ASN A 69 -24.67 5.52 5.78
C ASN A 69 -24.75 4.10 5.22
N VAL A 70 -23.95 3.17 5.74
CA VAL A 70 -24.08 1.75 5.38
C VAL A 70 -25.44 1.19 5.79
N ASN A 71 -25.81 1.34 7.06
CA ASN A 71 -26.98 0.68 7.63
C ASN A 71 -28.32 1.26 7.13
N GLN A 72 -28.39 2.56 6.87
CA GLN A 72 -29.63 3.28 6.57
C GLN A 72 -29.77 3.70 5.11
N VAL A 73 -28.68 3.83 4.35
CA VAL A 73 -28.72 4.29 2.95
C VAL A 73 -28.30 3.19 1.99
N ILE A 74 -27.12 2.61 2.18
CA ILE A 74 -26.58 1.60 1.26
C ILE A 74 -27.35 0.28 1.40
N ALA A 75 -27.52 -0.22 2.63
CA ALA A 75 -28.16 -1.52 2.87
C ALA A 75 -29.55 -1.61 2.24
N PRO A 76 -30.51 -0.67 2.48
CA PRO A 76 -31.82 -0.74 1.84
C PRO A 76 -31.79 -0.71 0.31
N ALA A 77 -30.78 -0.08 -0.27
CA ALA A 77 -30.66 0.05 -1.72
C ALA A 77 -30.18 -1.23 -2.41
N ILE A 78 -29.39 -2.07 -1.72
CA ILE A 78 -28.75 -3.25 -2.36
C ILE A 78 -29.22 -4.58 -1.78
N ILE A 79 -29.94 -4.62 -0.66
CA ILE A 79 -30.64 -5.84 -0.19
C ILE A 79 -31.53 -6.36 -1.31
N GLY A 80 -31.53 -7.69 -1.52
CA GLY A 80 -32.22 -8.35 -2.63
C GLY A 80 -31.39 -8.48 -3.92
N MET A 81 -30.22 -7.83 -4.02
CA MET A 81 -29.30 -8.04 -5.12
C MET A 81 -28.47 -9.33 -4.94
N SER A 82 -27.98 -9.88 -6.03
CA SER A 82 -27.04 -11.02 -6.00
C SER A 82 -25.60 -10.54 -5.75
N THR A 83 -24.89 -11.19 -4.83
CA THR A 83 -23.48 -10.91 -4.60
C THR A 83 -22.56 -11.22 -5.80
N LEU A 84 -23.03 -11.97 -6.81
CA LEU A 84 -22.26 -12.16 -8.04
C LEU A 84 -22.24 -10.91 -8.94
N GLU A 85 -23.16 -9.98 -8.70
CA GLU A 85 -23.26 -8.73 -9.46
C GLU A 85 -22.39 -7.61 -8.84
N GLN A 86 -21.14 -7.95 -8.49
CA GLN A 86 -20.20 -7.04 -7.82
C GLN A 86 -20.15 -5.65 -8.48
N ARG A 87 -19.97 -5.61 -9.81
CA ARG A 87 -19.87 -4.34 -10.54
C ARG A 87 -21.16 -3.52 -10.50
N GLN A 88 -22.32 -4.18 -10.53
CA GLN A 88 -23.61 -3.49 -10.45
C GLN A 88 -23.84 -2.94 -9.05
N ILE A 89 -23.44 -3.68 -7.99
CA ILE A 89 -23.50 -3.24 -6.60
C ILE A 89 -22.60 -2.03 -6.39
N ASP A 90 -21.35 -2.11 -6.84
CA ASP A 90 -20.38 -1.00 -6.71
C ASP A 90 -20.85 0.23 -7.48
N ALA A 91 -21.33 0.08 -8.73
CA ALA A 91 -21.90 1.16 -9.53
C ALA A 91 -23.11 1.81 -8.86
N LYS A 92 -23.97 1.01 -8.23
CA LYS A 92 -25.13 1.52 -7.49
C LYS A 92 -24.73 2.35 -6.28
N MET A 93 -23.74 1.90 -5.52
CA MET A 93 -23.21 2.65 -4.38
C MET A 93 -22.55 3.97 -4.81
N ILE A 94 -21.78 3.96 -5.90
CA ILE A 94 -21.18 5.18 -6.49
C ILE A 94 -22.28 6.16 -6.91
N ALA A 95 -23.33 5.69 -7.57
CA ALA A 95 -24.46 6.51 -7.98
C ALA A 95 -25.24 7.08 -6.79
N LEU A 96 -25.40 6.32 -5.71
CA LEU A 96 -26.02 6.79 -4.46
C LEU A 96 -25.22 7.93 -3.81
N ASP A 97 -23.90 7.86 -3.81
CA ASP A 97 -23.05 8.95 -3.34
C ASP A 97 -23.13 10.18 -4.25
N GLY A 98 -23.08 9.97 -5.56
CA GLY A 98 -23.24 10.99 -6.60
C GLY A 98 -22.07 11.97 -6.71
N THR A 99 -20.92 11.73 -6.03
CA THR A 99 -19.74 12.61 -6.10
C THR A 99 -18.49 11.85 -6.53
N PRO A 100 -17.55 12.50 -7.24
CA PRO A 100 -16.32 11.83 -7.70
C PRO A 100 -15.44 11.30 -6.57
N THR A 101 -15.49 11.95 -5.39
CA THR A 101 -14.65 11.61 -4.22
C THR A 101 -15.38 10.83 -3.15
N LYS A 102 -16.62 10.38 -3.42
CA LYS A 102 -17.45 9.63 -2.45
C LYS A 102 -17.66 10.36 -1.12
N LYS A 103 -17.74 11.71 -1.18
CA LYS A 103 -17.79 12.56 0.02
C LYS A 103 -19.12 12.53 0.77
N ASN A 104 -20.22 12.11 0.14
CA ASN A 104 -21.54 12.09 0.77
C ASN A 104 -21.73 10.86 1.65
N LEU A 105 -21.39 9.67 1.17
CA LEU A 105 -21.52 8.43 1.93
C LEU A 105 -20.22 8.05 2.65
N GLY A 106 -19.09 8.43 2.10
CA GLY A 106 -17.75 8.05 2.54
C GLY A 106 -17.19 6.86 1.77
N ALA A 107 -15.95 6.99 1.30
CA ALA A 107 -15.24 5.89 0.64
C ALA A 107 -15.09 4.67 1.57
N ASN A 108 -14.92 4.90 2.87
CA ASN A 108 -14.85 3.84 3.89
C ASN A 108 -16.18 3.06 4.01
N ALA A 109 -17.32 3.73 3.97
CA ALA A 109 -18.63 3.08 3.98
C ALA A 109 -18.83 2.21 2.73
N ILE A 110 -18.57 2.77 1.56
CA ILE A 110 -18.74 2.09 0.26
C ILE A 110 -17.78 0.91 0.14
N LEU A 111 -16.51 1.09 0.48
CA LEU A 111 -15.50 0.03 0.39
C LEU A 111 -15.81 -1.14 1.32
N GLY A 112 -16.22 -0.88 2.56
CA GLY A 112 -16.57 -1.94 3.50
C GLY A 112 -17.65 -2.87 2.94
N VAL A 113 -18.68 -2.31 2.33
CA VAL A 113 -19.75 -3.08 1.66
C VAL A 113 -19.20 -3.82 0.44
N SER A 114 -18.45 -3.13 -0.43
CA SER A 114 -17.89 -3.71 -1.65
C SER A 114 -17.05 -4.96 -1.37
N LEU A 115 -16.15 -4.90 -0.39
CA LEU A 115 -15.30 -6.03 -0.01
C LEU A 115 -16.11 -7.14 0.69
N ALA A 116 -17.04 -6.80 1.60
CA ALA A 116 -17.86 -7.79 2.29
C ALA A 116 -18.76 -8.58 1.31
N VAL A 117 -19.26 -7.95 0.25
CA VAL A 117 -20.00 -8.60 -0.84
C VAL A 117 -19.14 -9.67 -1.52
N ALA A 118 -17.89 -9.36 -1.85
CA ALA A 118 -16.96 -10.31 -2.47
C ALA A 118 -16.66 -11.50 -1.55
N HIS A 119 -16.43 -11.24 -0.26
CA HIS A 119 -16.25 -12.30 0.75
C HIS A 119 -17.48 -13.21 0.87
N ALA A 120 -18.69 -12.64 0.88
CA ALA A 120 -19.92 -13.42 0.95
C ALA A 120 -20.11 -14.29 -0.30
N ALA A 121 -19.78 -13.76 -1.47
CA ALA A 121 -19.86 -14.51 -2.73
C ALA A 121 -18.87 -15.69 -2.75
N ALA A 122 -17.61 -15.46 -2.39
CA ALA A 122 -16.58 -16.50 -2.32
C ALA A 122 -16.97 -17.59 -1.30
N ALA A 123 -17.43 -17.21 -0.11
CA ALA A 123 -17.89 -18.15 0.91
C ALA A 123 -19.09 -18.98 0.44
N TYR A 124 -20.05 -18.37 -0.24
CA TYR A 124 -21.20 -19.10 -0.80
C TYR A 124 -20.78 -20.14 -1.84
N LEU A 125 -19.84 -19.79 -2.71
CA LEU A 125 -19.30 -20.68 -3.73
C LEU A 125 -18.32 -21.74 -3.15
N GLN A 126 -17.95 -21.60 -1.86
CA GLN A 126 -16.97 -22.47 -1.21
C GLN A 126 -15.61 -22.49 -1.93
N ILE A 127 -15.19 -21.34 -2.45
CA ILE A 127 -13.89 -21.14 -3.05
C ILE A 127 -13.13 -20.01 -2.35
N PRO A 128 -11.79 -20.04 -2.31
CA PRO A 128 -11.00 -18.97 -1.73
C PRO A 128 -11.24 -17.64 -2.43
N LEU A 129 -11.11 -16.53 -1.70
CA LEU A 129 -11.36 -15.20 -2.23
C LEU A 129 -10.47 -14.88 -3.44
N TYR A 130 -9.16 -15.20 -3.37
CA TYR A 130 -8.26 -14.95 -4.49
C TYR A 130 -8.71 -15.68 -5.77
N ARG A 131 -9.24 -16.90 -5.63
CA ARG A 131 -9.73 -17.70 -6.77
C ARG A 131 -11.08 -17.20 -7.28
N TYR A 132 -11.92 -16.70 -6.38
CA TYR A 132 -13.18 -16.05 -6.77
C TYR A 132 -12.92 -14.77 -7.59
N LEU A 133 -11.97 -13.95 -7.16
CA LEU A 133 -11.66 -12.69 -7.83
C LEU A 133 -10.89 -12.85 -9.14
N GLY A 134 -9.96 -13.80 -9.19
CA GLY A 134 -9.01 -13.93 -10.30
C GLY A 134 -9.28 -15.10 -11.23
N GLY A 135 -10.18 -16.02 -10.85
CA GLY A 135 -10.50 -17.22 -11.65
C GLY A 135 -9.44 -18.32 -11.53
N THR A 136 -9.33 -19.15 -12.56
CA THR A 136 -8.46 -20.35 -12.54
C THR A 136 -6.98 -20.04 -12.76
N ASN A 137 -6.64 -18.87 -13.28
CA ASN A 137 -5.26 -18.50 -13.62
C ASN A 137 -4.61 -17.62 -12.55
N THR A 138 -4.76 -17.99 -11.26
CA THR A 138 -4.28 -17.25 -10.09
C THR A 138 -3.29 -18.12 -9.32
N TYR A 139 -2.01 -17.99 -9.60
CA TYR A 139 -0.96 -18.83 -9.03
C TYR A 139 0.32 -18.05 -8.69
N THR A 140 0.39 -16.77 -9.03
CA THR A 140 1.57 -15.95 -8.77
C THR A 140 1.51 -15.36 -7.37
N LEU A 141 2.45 -15.79 -6.51
CA LEU A 141 2.64 -15.24 -5.18
C LEU A 141 3.45 -13.94 -5.26
N PRO A 142 3.04 -12.87 -4.54
CA PRO A 142 3.71 -11.58 -4.62
C PRO A 142 5.06 -11.57 -3.89
N VAL A 143 6.04 -10.88 -4.47
CA VAL A 143 7.28 -10.50 -3.80
C VAL A 143 6.96 -9.40 -2.79
N PRO A 144 7.24 -9.61 -1.48
CA PRO A 144 6.94 -8.60 -0.48
C PRO A 144 7.99 -7.49 -0.46
N MET A 145 7.52 -6.25 -0.32
CA MET A 145 8.28 -5.08 0.10
C MET A 145 8.06 -4.91 1.60
N MET A 146 9.06 -5.25 2.41
CA MET A 146 8.96 -5.30 3.86
C MET A 146 9.56 -4.05 4.47
N ASN A 147 8.75 -3.15 5.02
CA ASN A 147 9.18 -1.90 5.63
C ASN A 147 9.89 -2.16 6.95
N ILE A 148 11.24 -2.13 6.98
CA ILE A 148 12.04 -2.42 8.17
C ILE A 148 12.59 -1.18 8.88
N VAL A 149 12.59 -0.01 8.21
CA VAL A 149 13.00 1.29 8.79
C VAL A 149 12.01 2.37 8.36
N ASN A 150 11.51 3.11 9.35
CA ASN A 150 10.62 4.24 9.17
C ASN A 150 11.36 5.57 9.35
N GLY A 151 11.02 6.54 8.51
CA GLY A 151 11.43 7.94 8.60
C GLY A 151 10.25 8.85 8.29
N GLY A 152 10.50 10.01 7.69
CA GLY A 152 9.48 10.92 7.22
C GLY A 152 8.42 11.27 8.27
N ALA A 153 7.17 11.25 7.88
CA ALA A 153 6.03 11.48 8.77
C ALA A 153 5.85 10.36 9.82
N HIS A 154 6.33 9.15 9.54
CA HIS A 154 6.15 7.96 10.36
C HIS A 154 7.17 7.83 11.50
N SER A 155 8.14 8.75 11.64
CA SER A 155 9.20 8.71 12.63
C SER A 155 9.64 10.10 13.06
N ASP A 156 10.21 10.21 14.26
CA ASP A 156 10.88 11.43 14.71
C ASP A 156 12.35 11.52 14.24
N ALA A 157 12.86 10.48 13.59
CA ALA A 157 14.20 10.47 13.03
C ALA A 157 14.43 11.64 12.06
N PRO A 158 15.66 12.20 12.00
CA PRO A 158 16.00 13.36 11.17
C PRO A 158 16.23 12.98 9.70
N ILE A 159 15.40 12.10 9.14
CA ILE A 159 15.42 11.69 7.73
C ILE A 159 14.09 11.99 7.08
N ALA A 160 14.12 12.53 5.85
CA ALA A 160 12.92 12.97 5.16
C ALA A 160 12.15 11.81 4.48
N PHE A 161 12.86 10.79 3.99
CA PHE A 161 12.22 9.63 3.35
C PHE A 161 11.43 8.81 4.35
N GLN A 162 10.26 8.33 3.92
CA GLN A 162 9.26 7.76 4.81
C GLN A 162 9.51 6.29 5.14
N GLU A 163 9.93 5.48 4.16
CA GLU A 163 10.09 4.04 4.33
C GLU A 163 11.31 3.49 3.60
N PHE A 164 12.00 2.56 4.28
CA PHE A 164 13.06 1.75 3.71
C PHE A 164 12.67 0.29 3.83
N MET A 165 12.51 -0.36 2.69
CA MET A 165 11.98 -1.71 2.59
C MET A 165 13.03 -2.67 2.05
N ILE A 166 12.96 -3.94 2.46
CA ILE A 166 13.73 -5.02 1.85
C ILE A 166 12.81 -5.88 0.99
N ARG A 167 13.39 -6.46 -0.08
CA ARG A 167 12.72 -7.32 -1.04
C ARG A 167 13.52 -8.61 -1.23
N PRO A 168 13.05 -9.76 -0.70
CA PRO A 168 13.74 -11.05 -0.82
C PRO A 168 13.57 -11.65 -2.22
N ILE A 169 14.22 -11.07 -3.23
CA ILE A 169 14.10 -11.46 -4.64
C ILE A 169 14.76 -12.80 -4.98
N GLY A 170 15.72 -13.24 -4.16
CA GLY A 170 16.42 -14.50 -4.33
C GLY A 170 15.70 -15.71 -3.71
N ALA A 171 14.60 -15.50 -3.01
CA ALA A 171 13.77 -16.57 -2.46
C ALA A 171 13.12 -17.39 -3.57
N LYS A 172 12.79 -18.64 -3.27
CA LYS A 172 12.12 -19.58 -4.19
C LYS A 172 10.62 -19.71 -3.92
N SER A 173 10.16 -19.15 -2.79
CA SER A 173 8.78 -19.23 -2.33
C SER A 173 8.47 -18.05 -1.42
N VAL A 174 7.19 -17.75 -1.20
CA VAL A 174 6.77 -16.74 -0.21
C VAL A 174 7.21 -17.14 1.19
N LYS A 175 7.12 -18.43 1.53
CA LYS A 175 7.58 -18.95 2.81
C LYS A 175 9.06 -18.65 3.05
N GLU A 176 9.90 -18.87 2.04
CA GLU A 176 11.32 -18.53 2.12
C GLU A 176 11.54 -17.01 2.20
N ALA A 177 10.81 -16.22 1.40
CA ALA A 177 10.90 -14.77 1.42
C ALA A 177 10.57 -14.17 2.80
N ILE A 178 9.50 -14.66 3.44
CA ILE A 178 9.11 -14.23 4.79
C ILE A 178 10.19 -14.61 5.81
N ARG A 179 10.76 -15.82 5.73
CA ARG A 179 11.88 -16.25 6.57
C ARG A 179 13.08 -15.33 6.42
N MET A 180 13.52 -15.07 5.18
CA MET A 180 14.63 -14.18 4.88
C MET A 180 14.39 -12.77 5.46
N GLY A 181 13.18 -12.22 5.25
CA GLY A 181 12.78 -10.94 5.81
C GLY A 181 12.87 -10.89 7.33
N ALA A 182 12.34 -11.92 8.01
CA ALA A 182 12.40 -12.02 9.49
C ALA A 182 13.84 -12.11 10.01
N GLU A 183 14.70 -12.87 9.35
CA GLU A 183 16.11 -13.00 9.72
C GLU A 183 16.86 -11.66 9.54
N VAL A 184 16.62 -10.92 8.45
CA VAL A 184 17.18 -9.56 8.26
C VAL A 184 16.65 -8.60 9.32
N PHE A 185 15.34 -8.60 9.59
CA PHE A 185 14.70 -7.74 10.59
C PHE A 185 15.30 -7.96 11.99
N HIS A 186 15.48 -9.21 12.42
CA HIS A 186 16.08 -9.50 13.72
C HIS A 186 17.57 -9.18 13.78
N ASN A 187 18.33 -9.31 12.70
CA ASN A 187 19.72 -8.87 12.65
C ASN A 187 19.81 -7.34 12.67
N LEU A 188 18.91 -6.63 11.99
CA LEU A 188 18.82 -5.17 12.10
C LEU A 188 18.58 -4.72 13.55
N ALA A 189 17.67 -5.39 14.29
CA ALA A 189 17.45 -5.10 15.71
C ALA A 189 18.73 -5.25 16.54
N LYS A 190 19.55 -6.28 16.30
CA LYS A 190 20.83 -6.47 16.99
C LYS A 190 21.82 -5.36 16.68
N LEU A 191 21.94 -4.95 15.42
CA LEU A 191 22.82 -3.87 14.99
C LEU A 191 22.41 -2.53 15.62
N LEU A 192 21.12 -2.20 15.62
CA LEU A 192 20.60 -1.00 16.25
C LEU A 192 20.91 -0.95 17.75
N LYS A 193 20.67 -2.07 18.46
CA LYS A 193 21.02 -2.18 19.90
C LYS A 193 22.51 -2.00 20.14
N ALA A 194 23.36 -2.60 19.32
CA ALA A 194 24.81 -2.46 19.43
C ALA A 194 25.29 -1.01 19.23
N ARG A 195 24.57 -0.23 18.42
CA ARG A 195 24.80 1.20 18.20
C ARG A 195 24.13 2.10 19.27
N GLY A 196 23.40 1.54 20.22
CA GLY A 196 22.62 2.31 21.21
C GLY A 196 21.39 3.00 20.62
N LEU A 197 20.91 2.57 19.45
CA LEU A 197 19.74 3.11 18.77
C LEU A 197 18.46 2.40 19.19
N SER A 198 17.33 3.11 19.10
CA SER A 198 16.01 2.58 19.44
C SER A 198 15.61 1.42 18.50
N THR A 199 14.98 0.40 19.09
CA THR A 199 14.28 -0.68 18.38
C THR A 199 12.77 -0.58 18.56
N ALA A 200 12.24 0.56 19.00
CA ALA A 200 10.81 0.84 18.94
C ALA A 200 10.34 0.85 17.48
N VAL A 201 9.14 0.34 17.26
CA VAL A 201 8.56 0.24 15.91
C VAL A 201 7.50 1.30 15.67
N GLY A 202 7.41 1.77 14.43
CA GLY A 202 6.37 2.66 13.96
C GLY A 202 5.04 1.94 13.66
N ASP A 203 4.09 2.67 13.08
CA ASP A 203 2.75 2.18 12.77
C ASP A 203 2.74 0.95 11.86
N GLU A 204 3.73 0.82 10.99
CA GLU A 204 3.84 -0.27 10.01
C GLU A 204 4.81 -1.38 10.44
N GLY A 205 5.29 -1.33 11.69
CA GLY A 205 6.10 -2.37 12.30
C GLY A 205 7.60 -2.29 12.01
N GLY A 206 8.08 -1.35 11.19
CA GLY A 206 9.50 -1.06 10.99
C GLY A 206 10.10 -0.30 12.16
N PHE A 207 11.42 -0.41 12.37
CA PHE A 207 12.11 0.35 13.40
C PHE A 207 12.13 1.84 13.05
N ALA A 208 12.15 2.68 14.10
CA ALA A 208 12.19 4.14 13.97
C ALA A 208 13.39 4.73 14.76
N PRO A 209 14.64 4.35 14.45
CA PRO A 209 15.82 4.84 15.13
C PRO A 209 16.25 6.22 14.62
N ASP A 210 17.00 6.97 15.43
CA ASP A 210 17.59 8.26 15.06
C ASP A 210 18.84 8.06 14.17
N PHE A 211 18.65 7.66 12.92
CA PHE A 211 19.71 7.65 11.92
C PHE A 211 20.17 9.07 11.58
N LYS A 212 21.46 9.21 11.25
CA LYS A 212 22.05 10.51 10.93
C LYS A 212 21.69 11.03 9.54
N SER A 213 21.45 10.13 8.60
CA SER A 213 21.11 10.44 7.22
C SER A 213 20.40 9.25 6.55
N ILE A 214 19.92 9.46 5.32
CA ILE A 214 19.34 8.42 4.45
C ILE A 214 20.41 7.34 4.19
N GLU A 215 21.64 7.72 3.91
CA GLU A 215 22.75 6.80 3.65
C GLU A 215 23.09 5.97 4.90
N ASP A 216 23.06 6.56 6.11
CA ASP A 216 23.28 5.81 7.37
C ASP A 216 22.23 4.72 7.57
N ALA A 217 20.96 4.99 7.19
CA ALA A 217 19.91 4.00 7.20
C ALA A 217 20.18 2.89 6.17
N LEU A 218 20.51 3.25 4.93
CA LEU A 218 20.80 2.30 3.84
C LEU A 218 22.03 1.43 4.16
N ASP A 219 23.11 2.01 4.66
CA ASP A 219 24.32 1.28 5.06
C ASP A 219 24.01 0.27 6.17
N THR A 220 23.21 0.65 7.15
CA THR A 220 22.79 -0.24 8.25
C THR A 220 21.91 -1.40 7.74
N ILE A 221 21.02 -1.15 6.78
CA ILE A 221 20.22 -2.19 6.13
C ILE A 221 21.13 -3.16 5.35
N MET A 222 22.10 -2.64 4.61
CA MET A 222 23.08 -3.46 3.89
C MET A 222 23.87 -4.37 4.83
N GLU A 223 24.27 -3.84 6.00
CA GLU A 223 24.92 -4.61 7.04
C GLU A 223 24.01 -5.70 7.62
N ALA A 224 22.74 -5.38 7.89
CA ALA A 224 21.75 -6.33 8.39
C ALA A 224 21.49 -7.50 7.41
N ILE A 225 21.43 -7.21 6.10
CA ILE A 225 21.29 -8.24 5.06
C ILE A 225 22.50 -9.18 5.09
N ARG A 226 23.72 -8.65 5.15
CA ARG A 226 24.95 -9.47 5.24
C ARG A 226 25.02 -10.26 6.55
N ALA A 227 24.66 -9.65 7.67
CA ALA A 227 24.63 -10.30 8.98
C ALA A 227 23.63 -11.46 9.05
N ALA A 228 22.56 -11.40 8.25
CA ALA A 228 21.59 -12.49 8.09
C ALA A 228 22.09 -13.61 7.15
N GLY A 229 23.26 -13.45 6.52
CA GLY A 229 23.85 -14.45 5.61
C GLY A 229 23.42 -14.29 4.16
N TYR A 230 22.80 -13.16 3.80
CA TYR A 230 22.32 -12.89 2.44
C TYR A 230 23.21 -11.88 1.72
N GLN A 231 23.24 -11.98 0.38
CA GLN A 231 23.98 -11.07 -0.48
C GLN A 231 23.08 -9.92 -0.96
N PRO A 232 23.38 -8.65 -0.57
CA PRO A 232 22.65 -7.50 -1.08
C PRO A 232 22.71 -7.43 -2.62
N GLY A 233 21.56 -7.11 -3.23
CA GLY A 233 21.41 -7.01 -4.68
C GLY A 233 21.20 -8.33 -5.42
N LYS A 234 21.50 -9.48 -4.78
CA LYS A 234 21.29 -10.80 -5.35
C LYS A 234 20.17 -11.57 -4.66
N ASP A 235 20.25 -11.66 -3.33
CA ASP A 235 19.25 -12.37 -2.53
C ASP A 235 18.18 -11.40 -2.03
N VAL A 236 18.60 -10.20 -1.62
CA VAL A 236 17.73 -9.15 -1.09
C VAL A 236 18.10 -7.81 -1.72
N THR A 237 17.11 -7.13 -2.29
CA THR A 237 17.21 -5.75 -2.76
C THR A 237 16.51 -4.79 -1.79
N ILE A 238 16.65 -3.49 -2.06
CA ILE A 238 16.05 -2.42 -1.28
C ILE A 238 14.98 -1.71 -2.13
N ALA A 239 13.86 -1.38 -1.51
CA ALA A 239 12.87 -0.45 -2.03
C ALA A 239 12.73 0.73 -1.09
N MET A 240 12.39 1.90 -1.61
CA MET A 240 12.15 3.10 -0.82
C MET A 240 10.79 3.70 -1.14
N ASP A 241 10.15 4.26 -0.13
CA ASP A 241 9.09 5.25 -0.28
C ASP A 241 9.61 6.60 0.21
N CYS A 242 9.77 7.52 -0.72
CA CYS A 242 10.26 8.86 -0.39
C CYS A 242 9.15 9.73 0.19
N ALA A 243 7.89 9.50 -0.20
CA ALA A 243 6.75 10.38 0.10
C ALA A 243 7.10 11.85 -0.15
N ALA A 244 7.67 12.15 -1.32
CA ALA A 244 8.31 13.43 -1.59
C ALA A 244 7.35 14.62 -1.54
N SER A 245 6.04 14.38 -1.71
CA SER A 245 5.02 15.39 -1.49
C SER A 245 5.06 15.99 -0.08
N GLU A 246 5.49 15.23 0.92
CA GLU A 246 5.57 15.69 2.31
C GLU A 246 6.65 16.77 2.57
N PHE A 247 7.71 16.80 1.76
CA PHE A 247 8.79 17.80 1.87
C PHE A 247 8.97 18.66 0.62
N ALA A 248 8.04 18.58 -0.33
CA ALA A 248 8.00 19.46 -1.49
C ALA A 248 7.44 20.85 -1.11
N VAL A 249 8.09 21.91 -1.60
CA VAL A 249 7.67 23.30 -1.41
C VAL A 249 7.55 24.01 -2.75
N LEU A 250 6.50 24.82 -2.91
CA LEU A 250 6.29 25.62 -4.11
C LEU A 250 6.71 27.07 -3.83
N GLU A 251 7.72 27.57 -4.54
CA GLU A 251 8.22 28.92 -4.43
C GLU A 251 8.27 29.60 -5.80
N LYS A 252 7.60 30.74 -5.93
CA LYS A 252 7.54 31.52 -7.18
C LYS A 252 7.18 30.69 -8.43
N GLY A 253 6.32 29.68 -8.25
CA GLY A 253 5.89 28.79 -9.33
C GLY A 253 6.85 27.65 -9.65
N GLN A 254 7.97 27.53 -8.95
CA GLN A 254 8.93 26.43 -9.06
C GLN A 254 8.86 25.52 -7.85
N ARG A 255 8.96 24.20 -8.05
CA ARG A 255 8.91 23.19 -6.99
C ARG A 255 10.33 22.84 -6.56
N PHE A 256 10.51 22.75 -5.23
CA PHE A 256 11.74 22.35 -4.57
C PHE A 256 11.44 21.24 -3.56
N TYR A 257 12.45 20.48 -3.20
CA TYR A 257 12.41 19.40 -2.22
C TYR A 257 13.29 19.79 -1.03
N ASP A 258 12.66 20.14 0.09
CA ASP A 258 13.34 20.69 1.28
C ASP A 258 13.49 19.62 2.37
N TYR A 259 14.65 19.01 2.45
CA TYR A 259 14.95 17.93 3.38
C TYR A 259 14.98 18.34 4.87
N ARG A 260 14.90 19.65 5.16
CA ARG A 260 14.99 20.19 6.52
C ARG A 260 13.68 20.08 7.31
N GLN A 261 12.54 20.00 6.61
CA GLN A 261 11.23 19.94 7.27
C GLN A 261 10.14 19.36 6.35
N LEU A 262 9.12 18.79 6.98
CA LEU A 262 7.92 18.33 6.28
C LEU A 262 6.85 19.44 6.21
N LYS A 263 5.86 19.29 5.33
CA LYS A 263 4.71 20.21 5.18
C LYS A 263 3.96 20.46 6.50
N ASN A 264 3.87 19.46 7.36
CA ASN A 264 3.24 19.57 8.69
C ASN A 264 4.08 20.36 9.72
N GLY A 265 5.23 20.90 9.32
CA GLY A 265 6.15 21.66 10.17
C GLY A 265 7.11 20.78 11.00
N LYS A 266 7.05 19.46 10.87
CA LYS A 266 7.99 18.54 11.55
C LYS A 266 9.40 18.76 11.01
N LYS A 267 10.33 19.14 11.89
CA LYS A 267 11.73 19.32 11.53
C LYS A 267 12.38 17.96 11.23
N LYS A 268 13.22 17.94 10.21
CA LYS A 268 13.98 16.77 9.78
C LYS A 268 15.48 17.07 9.81
N ASP A 269 16.20 16.82 8.74
CA ASP A 269 17.64 17.03 8.71
C ASP A 269 18.01 18.51 8.84
N PRO A 270 18.62 18.96 9.94
CA PRO A 270 19.01 20.37 10.12
C PRO A 270 20.08 20.81 9.11
N ASN A 271 20.84 19.86 8.56
CA ASN A 271 21.86 20.09 7.53
C ASN A 271 21.35 19.73 6.13
N GLY A 272 20.07 19.36 6.01
CA GLY A 272 19.43 18.96 4.77
C GLY A 272 19.46 20.09 3.74
N GLN A 273 19.54 19.68 2.48
CA GLN A 273 19.52 20.58 1.35
C GLN A 273 18.09 20.86 0.87
N LYS A 274 17.94 21.91 0.12
CA LYS A 274 16.76 22.21 -0.64
C LYS A 274 17.11 22.03 -2.12
N LEU A 275 16.57 21.01 -2.73
CA LEU A 275 16.88 20.58 -4.08
C LEU A 275 15.81 21.05 -5.08
N SER A 276 16.22 21.45 -6.28
CA SER A 276 15.33 21.56 -7.43
C SER A 276 14.87 20.16 -7.90
N GLY A 277 13.89 20.10 -8.81
CA GLY A 277 13.43 18.81 -9.37
C GLY A 277 14.55 18.03 -10.05
N GLU A 278 15.41 18.69 -10.82
CA GLU A 278 16.56 18.04 -11.49
C GLU A 278 17.61 17.56 -10.51
N GLU A 279 17.90 18.32 -9.45
CA GLU A 279 18.81 17.89 -8.38
C GLU A 279 18.25 16.72 -7.57
N GLN A 280 16.93 16.70 -7.32
CA GLN A 280 16.26 15.57 -6.69
C GLN A 280 16.38 14.30 -7.55
N ILE A 281 16.17 14.40 -8.86
CA ILE A 281 16.36 13.29 -9.80
C ILE A 281 17.81 12.80 -9.77
N ALA A 282 18.79 13.72 -9.79
CA ALA A 282 20.21 13.36 -9.72
C ALA A 282 20.57 12.66 -8.41
N TYR A 283 19.98 13.09 -7.29
CA TYR A 283 20.18 12.44 -5.98
C TYR A 283 19.60 11.03 -5.95
N LEU A 284 18.37 10.83 -6.45
CA LEU A 284 17.77 9.50 -6.55
C LEU A 284 18.58 8.56 -7.45
N GLU A 285 19.11 9.07 -8.57
CA GLU A 285 19.99 8.30 -9.45
C GLU A 285 21.31 7.91 -8.76
N ALA A 286 21.89 8.79 -7.97
CA ALA A 286 23.09 8.50 -7.20
C ALA A 286 22.83 7.37 -6.19
N LEU A 287 21.69 7.39 -5.49
CA LEU A 287 21.31 6.36 -4.53
C LEU A 287 21.15 4.98 -5.20
N ILE A 288 20.46 4.86 -6.33
CA ILE A 288 20.30 3.57 -7.02
C ILE A 288 21.61 3.07 -7.65
N THR A 289 22.59 3.95 -7.85
CA THR A 289 23.92 3.58 -8.35
C THR A 289 24.80 3.06 -7.22
N GLN A 290 24.64 3.61 -6.02
CA GLN A 290 25.44 3.24 -4.85
C GLN A 290 24.89 2.02 -4.11
N TYR A 291 23.56 1.86 -4.07
CA TYR A 291 22.85 0.82 -3.32
C TYR A 291 22.03 -0.07 -4.26
N PRO A 292 21.73 -1.32 -3.89
CA PRO A 292 20.90 -2.21 -4.67
C PRO A 292 19.41 -1.85 -4.53
N ILE A 293 19.08 -0.60 -4.83
CA ILE A 293 17.71 -0.08 -4.81
C ILE A 293 17.10 -0.36 -6.17
N ASP A 294 16.01 -1.11 -6.19
CA ASP A 294 15.33 -1.53 -7.40
C ASP A 294 13.90 -0.99 -7.53
N SER A 295 13.42 -0.28 -6.50
CA SER A 295 12.09 0.38 -6.52
C SER A 295 12.11 1.66 -5.70
N ILE A 296 11.54 2.74 -6.25
CA ILE A 296 11.32 4.02 -5.60
C ILE A 296 9.85 4.39 -5.76
N GLU A 297 9.18 4.59 -4.64
CA GLU A 297 7.81 5.11 -4.56
C GLU A 297 7.85 6.59 -4.25
N ASP A 298 7.02 7.37 -4.96
CA ASP A 298 6.83 8.82 -4.79
C ASP A 298 8.14 9.59 -4.58
N GLY A 299 9.10 9.37 -5.48
CA GLY A 299 10.38 10.06 -5.47
C GLY A 299 10.28 11.56 -5.76
N LEU A 300 9.14 12.02 -6.25
CA LEU A 300 8.78 13.39 -6.57
C LEU A 300 7.36 13.71 -6.09
N ASP A 301 7.05 14.99 -5.97
CA ASP A 301 5.71 15.48 -5.58
C ASP A 301 4.62 15.04 -6.59
N GLU A 302 3.43 14.72 -6.09
CA GLU A 302 2.27 14.24 -6.87
C GLU A 302 1.80 15.20 -7.96
N ASN A 303 2.19 16.47 -7.89
CA ASN A 303 1.88 17.48 -8.90
C ASN A 303 3.05 17.81 -9.83
N ASP A 304 4.23 17.20 -9.65
CA ASP A 304 5.44 17.49 -10.42
C ASP A 304 5.58 16.61 -11.68
N TRP A 305 4.53 16.56 -12.49
CA TRP A 305 4.41 15.68 -13.65
C TRP A 305 5.57 15.80 -14.64
N THR A 306 6.10 17.00 -14.85
CA THR A 306 7.22 17.23 -15.77
C THR A 306 8.48 16.52 -15.29
N ASN A 307 8.82 16.66 -14.02
CA ASN A 307 9.98 15.98 -13.44
C ASN A 307 9.75 14.47 -13.29
N TRP A 308 8.52 13.99 -13.10
CA TRP A 308 8.19 12.57 -13.14
C TRP A 308 8.52 11.94 -14.50
N VAL A 309 8.23 12.62 -15.62
CA VAL A 309 8.63 12.19 -16.96
C VAL A 309 10.15 12.12 -17.06
N LEU A 310 10.86 13.18 -16.67
CA LEU A 310 12.33 13.22 -16.68
C LEU A 310 12.96 12.12 -15.80
N LEU A 311 12.41 11.88 -14.62
CA LEU A 311 12.86 10.80 -13.73
C LEU A 311 12.70 9.45 -14.43
N THR A 312 11.55 9.23 -15.08
CA THR A 312 11.25 7.96 -15.76
C THR A 312 12.20 7.74 -16.96
N GLU A 313 12.44 8.77 -17.74
CA GLU A 313 13.40 8.70 -18.85
C GLU A 313 14.83 8.38 -18.35
N ARG A 314 15.22 8.95 -17.22
CA ARG A 314 16.58 8.85 -16.71
C ARG A 314 16.90 7.53 -16.04
N ILE A 315 15.98 7.01 -15.21
CA ILE A 315 16.24 5.80 -14.40
C ILE A 315 15.18 4.69 -14.51
N GLY A 316 14.06 4.93 -15.21
CA GLY A 316 12.96 3.96 -15.28
C GLY A 316 13.32 2.61 -15.91
N ASN A 317 14.41 2.54 -16.69
CA ASN A 317 14.94 1.29 -17.22
C ASN A 317 15.82 0.51 -16.21
N ARG A 318 16.20 1.13 -15.10
CA ARG A 318 17.04 0.54 -14.03
C ARG A 318 16.30 0.39 -12.71
N CYS A 319 15.21 1.12 -12.51
CA CYS A 319 14.48 1.19 -11.27
C CYS A 319 12.97 1.21 -11.52
N GLN A 320 12.21 0.45 -10.73
CA GLN A 320 10.76 0.57 -10.70
C GLN A 320 10.42 1.92 -10.04
N LEU A 321 9.58 2.70 -10.71
CA LEU A 321 9.11 3.99 -10.25
C LEU A 321 7.61 3.88 -9.97
N VAL A 322 7.25 3.84 -8.69
CA VAL A 322 5.89 3.60 -8.22
C VAL A 322 5.22 4.93 -7.93
N GLY A 323 4.07 5.17 -8.56
CA GLY A 323 3.21 6.28 -8.18
C GLY A 323 2.17 5.85 -7.14
N ASP A 324 2.24 6.39 -5.93
CA ASP A 324 1.21 6.29 -4.89
C ASP A 324 0.33 7.53 -4.92
N ASP A 325 0.76 8.64 -4.35
CA ASP A 325 0.02 9.92 -4.38
C ASP A 325 -0.16 10.44 -5.82
N LEU A 326 0.77 10.12 -6.72
CA LEU A 326 0.68 10.47 -8.14
C LEU A 326 -0.56 9.90 -8.81
N PHE A 327 -0.98 8.69 -8.47
CA PHE A 327 -2.06 7.96 -9.15
C PHE A 327 -3.29 7.68 -8.29
N VAL A 328 -3.13 7.62 -6.98
CA VAL A 328 -4.19 7.37 -5.96
C VAL A 328 -5.15 6.23 -6.34
N THR A 329 -4.61 5.16 -6.95
CA THR A 329 -5.40 4.00 -7.44
C THR A 329 -6.51 4.40 -8.43
N ASN A 330 -6.38 5.55 -9.10
CA ASN A 330 -7.41 6.13 -9.95
C ASN A 330 -7.01 6.04 -11.43
N VAL A 331 -7.87 5.38 -12.23
CA VAL A 331 -7.66 5.20 -13.69
C VAL A 331 -7.43 6.50 -14.45
N LYS A 332 -8.01 7.62 -14.02
CA LYS A 332 -7.82 8.93 -14.69
C LYS A 332 -6.39 9.46 -14.55
N PHE A 333 -5.81 9.33 -13.34
CA PHE A 333 -4.44 9.75 -13.10
C PHE A 333 -3.45 8.76 -13.72
N LEU A 334 -3.75 7.46 -13.64
CA LEU A 334 -2.95 6.42 -14.29
C LEU A 334 -2.92 6.62 -15.81
N GLU A 335 -4.07 6.87 -16.45
CA GLU A 335 -4.16 7.16 -17.89
C GLU A 335 -3.31 8.38 -18.27
N ARG A 336 -3.33 9.44 -17.45
CA ARG A 336 -2.48 10.61 -17.63
C ARG A 336 -1.00 10.22 -17.58
N GLY A 337 -0.58 9.46 -16.57
CA GLY A 337 0.80 8.99 -16.43
C GLY A 337 1.26 8.16 -17.63
N ILE A 338 0.42 7.22 -18.06
CA ILE A 338 0.69 6.39 -19.25
C ILE A 338 0.90 7.26 -20.50
N LYS A 339 0.01 8.22 -20.74
CA LYS A 339 0.10 9.12 -21.90
C LYS A 339 1.33 10.02 -21.86
N MET A 340 1.76 10.42 -20.67
CA MET A 340 2.94 11.27 -20.50
C MET A 340 4.25 10.49 -20.42
N GLY A 341 4.22 9.19 -20.16
CA GLY A 341 5.41 8.38 -19.87
C GLY A 341 5.98 8.63 -18.47
N ALA A 342 5.12 8.93 -17.49
CA ALA A 342 5.49 9.17 -16.10
C ALA A 342 5.32 7.92 -15.25
N ALA A 343 6.35 7.51 -14.49
CA ALA A 343 6.42 6.28 -13.72
C ALA A 343 6.39 5.00 -14.59
N ASN A 344 6.44 3.82 -13.97
CA ASN A 344 6.30 2.53 -14.64
C ASN A 344 5.60 1.49 -13.76
N SER A 345 5.11 1.92 -12.60
CA SER A 345 4.36 1.11 -11.64
C SER A 345 3.35 1.96 -10.89
N ILE A 346 2.31 1.35 -10.37
CA ILE A 346 1.29 1.99 -9.53
C ILE A 346 1.16 1.24 -8.22
N LEU A 347 1.05 2.00 -7.12
CA LEU A 347 0.62 1.46 -5.84
C LEU A 347 -0.90 1.32 -5.81
N ILE A 348 -1.39 0.20 -5.32
CA ILE A 348 -2.82 -0.13 -5.28
C ILE A 348 -3.29 -0.14 -3.84
N LYS A 349 -4.06 0.86 -3.45
CA LYS A 349 -4.68 1.01 -2.14
C LYS A 349 -6.21 1.05 -2.31
N VAL A 350 -6.89 0.00 -1.87
CA VAL A 350 -8.34 -0.17 -2.09
C VAL A 350 -9.19 1.01 -1.59
N ASN A 351 -8.76 1.66 -0.50
CA ASN A 351 -9.51 2.77 0.09
C ASN A 351 -9.23 4.14 -0.56
N GLN A 352 -8.19 4.27 -1.39
CA GLN A 352 -7.93 5.51 -2.15
C GLN A 352 -8.99 5.75 -3.23
N ILE A 353 -9.61 4.68 -3.73
CA ILE A 353 -10.66 4.75 -4.74
C ILE A 353 -12.02 4.32 -4.20
N GLY A 354 -12.09 3.35 -3.29
CA GLY A 354 -13.26 3.04 -2.46
C GLY A 354 -14.21 1.97 -2.97
N THR A 355 -13.89 1.25 -4.07
CA THR A 355 -14.59 0.02 -4.47
C THR A 355 -13.62 -1.02 -4.98
N LEU A 356 -14.00 -2.30 -4.88
CA LEU A 356 -13.25 -3.41 -5.47
C LEU A 356 -13.22 -3.31 -7.00
N SER A 357 -14.34 -2.95 -7.63
CA SER A 357 -14.42 -2.84 -9.10
C SER A 357 -13.48 -1.78 -9.66
N GLU A 358 -13.44 -0.58 -9.08
CA GLU A 358 -12.51 0.47 -9.50
C GLU A 358 -11.04 0.10 -9.22
N THR A 359 -10.78 -0.62 -8.12
CA THR A 359 -9.45 -1.16 -7.80
C THR A 359 -8.97 -2.13 -8.88
N LEU A 360 -9.82 -3.08 -9.28
CA LEU A 360 -9.50 -4.04 -10.34
C LEU A 360 -9.33 -3.36 -11.70
N ASP A 361 -10.12 -2.32 -12.00
CA ASP A 361 -9.98 -1.53 -13.23
C ASP A 361 -8.61 -0.83 -13.30
N ALA A 362 -8.12 -0.29 -12.18
CA ALA A 362 -6.79 0.34 -12.12
C ALA A 362 -5.66 -0.69 -12.33
N ILE A 363 -5.77 -1.87 -11.71
CA ILE A 363 -4.79 -2.96 -11.88
C ILE A 363 -4.77 -3.42 -13.35
N GLU A 364 -5.93 -3.65 -13.93
CA GLU A 364 -6.03 -4.12 -15.33
C GLU A 364 -5.49 -3.07 -16.31
N MET A 365 -5.82 -1.80 -16.11
CA MET A 365 -5.27 -0.71 -16.93
C MET A 365 -3.74 -0.68 -16.85
N ALA A 366 -3.16 -0.78 -15.66
CA ALA A 366 -1.71 -0.83 -15.45
C ALA A 366 -1.08 -1.98 -16.25
N HIS A 367 -1.56 -3.20 -16.08
CA HIS A 367 -1.03 -4.38 -16.73
C HIS A 367 -1.13 -4.30 -18.27
N ARG A 368 -2.25 -3.83 -18.80
CA ARG A 368 -2.45 -3.66 -20.25
C ARG A 368 -1.49 -2.67 -20.89
N HIS A 369 -0.95 -1.74 -20.11
CA HIS A 369 -0.03 -0.71 -20.60
C HIS A 369 1.42 -0.95 -20.14
N GLY A 370 1.73 -2.14 -19.63
CA GLY A 370 3.08 -2.52 -19.23
C GLY A 370 3.57 -1.90 -17.93
N TYR A 371 2.68 -1.33 -17.12
CA TYR A 371 2.98 -0.93 -15.75
C TYR A 371 2.86 -2.13 -14.82
N THR A 372 3.75 -2.22 -13.84
CA THR A 372 3.60 -3.16 -12.73
C THR A 372 2.65 -2.60 -11.67
N THR A 373 2.15 -3.46 -10.80
CA THR A 373 1.31 -3.07 -9.68
C THR A 373 1.90 -3.58 -8.38
N VAL A 374 1.76 -2.78 -7.32
CA VAL A 374 2.12 -3.16 -5.95
C VAL A 374 0.88 -3.05 -5.10
N THR A 375 0.30 -4.16 -4.69
CA THR A 375 -0.85 -4.17 -3.78
C THR A 375 -0.40 -3.75 -2.39
N SER A 376 -1.07 -2.77 -1.78
CA SER A 376 -0.57 -2.11 -0.58
C SER A 376 -1.58 -2.04 0.54
N HIS A 377 -1.05 -2.11 1.77
CA HIS A 377 -1.74 -1.76 3.01
C HIS A 377 -1.86 -0.23 3.18
N ARG A 378 -2.39 0.19 4.34
CA ARG A 378 -2.30 1.58 4.84
C ARG A 378 -1.66 1.58 6.23
N SER A 379 -1.32 2.79 6.73
CA SER A 379 -0.72 2.96 8.06
C SER A 379 -1.63 2.46 9.18
N GLY A 380 -2.93 2.71 9.09
CA GLY A 380 -3.95 2.13 9.96
C GLY A 380 -4.56 0.90 9.31
N GLU A 381 -4.25 -0.26 9.85
CA GLU A 381 -4.74 -1.55 9.37
C GLU A 381 -5.60 -2.26 10.42
N THR A 382 -6.24 -3.33 9.98
CA THR A 382 -6.98 -4.27 10.82
C THR A 382 -6.45 -5.69 10.59
N GLU A 383 -7.14 -6.69 11.13
CA GLU A 383 -6.85 -8.11 10.87
C GLU A 383 -7.29 -8.58 9.46
N ASP A 384 -7.96 -7.72 8.70
CA ASP A 384 -8.43 -8.03 7.34
C ASP A 384 -7.27 -8.39 6.42
N THR A 385 -7.43 -9.44 5.63
CA THR A 385 -6.39 -10.01 4.76
C THR A 385 -6.69 -9.85 3.27
N THR A 386 -7.73 -9.12 2.92
CA THR A 386 -8.25 -9.02 1.55
C THR A 386 -7.19 -8.60 0.54
N ILE A 387 -6.27 -7.71 0.91
CA ILE A 387 -5.19 -7.28 0.00
C ILE A 387 -4.22 -8.40 -0.38
N ALA A 388 -4.02 -9.40 0.47
CA ALA A 388 -3.22 -10.58 0.13
C ALA A 388 -3.93 -11.41 -0.97
N ASP A 389 -5.24 -11.61 -0.83
CA ASP A 389 -6.06 -12.27 -1.84
C ASP A 389 -6.10 -11.51 -3.17
N ILE A 390 -6.24 -10.17 -3.12
CA ILE A 390 -6.21 -9.31 -4.32
C ILE A 390 -4.88 -9.43 -5.04
N ALA A 391 -3.75 -9.42 -4.32
CA ALA A 391 -2.42 -9.52 -4.92
C ALA A 391 -2.24 -10.83 -5.70
N VAL A 392 -2.72 -11.96 -5.15
CA VAL A 392 -2.67 -13.25 -5.83
C VAL A 392 -3.71 -13.34 -6.95
N ALA A 393 -4.93 -12.87 -6.70
CA ALA A 393 -6.03 -12.89 -7.69
C ALA A 393 -5.67 -12.20 -8.99
N THR A 394 -4.92 -11.12 -8.91
CA THR A 394 -4.55 -10.29 -10.08
C THR A 394 -3.18 -10.62 -10.66
N ASN A 395 -2.49 -11.62 -10.10
CA ASN A 395 -1.09 -11.93 -10.44
C ASN A 395 -0.20 -10.67 -10.42
N SER A 396 -0.43 -9.75 -9.44
CA SER A 396 0.28 -8.47 -9.36
C SER A 396 1.79 -8.63 -9.17
N GLY A 397 2.20 -9.77 -8.63
CA GLY A 397 3.60 -10.12 -8.42
C GLY A 397 4.29 -9.36 -7.29
N GLN A 398 3.65 -8.37 -6.67
CA GLN A 398 4.23 -7.55 -5.61
C GLN A 398 3.19 -7.15 -4.56
N ILE A 399 3.63 -7.07 -3.29
CA ILE A 399 2.82 -6.59 -2.17
C ILE A 399 3.66 -5.74 -1.21
N LYS A 400 3.11 -4.60 -0.77
CA LYS A 400 3.67 -3.73 0.27
C LYS A 400 2.73 -3.79 1.47
N THR A 401 3.10 -4.53 2.54
CA THR A 401 2.20 -4.76 3.67
C THR A 401 2.89 -4.66 5.04
N GLY A 402 3.89 -3.79 5.13
CA GLY A 402 4.59 -3.47 6.36
C GLY A 402 5.73 -4.42 6.68
N SER A 403 6.17 -4.38 7.94
CA SER A 403 7.32 -5.10 8.45
C SER A 403 6.98 -6.51 8.95
N LEU A 404 7.94 -7.15 9.58
CA LEU A 404 7.86 -8.47 10.23
C LEU A 404 7.47 -8.34 11.72
N SER A 405 6.68 -7.37 12.06
CA SER A 405 6.12 -7.13 13.40
C SER A 405 4.74 -6.49 13.30
N ARG A 406 3.95 -6.54 14.36
CA ARG A 406 2.53 -6.15 14.47
C ARG A 406 1.58 -7.13 13.76
N THR A 407 0.60 -7.61 14.48
CA THR A 407 -0.33 -8.67 14.02
C THR A 407 -1.13 -8.26 12.78
N ASP A 408 -1.48 -6.97 12.68
CA ASP A 408 -2.17 -6.39 11.51
C ASP A 408 -1.37 -6.55 10.21
N ARG A 409 -0.04 -6.57 10.28
CA ARG A 409 0.86 -6.84 9.14
C ARG A 409 1.04 -8.34 8.93
N MET A 410 1.31 -9.07 10.03
CA MET A 410 1.48 -10.53 9.97
C MET A 410 0.25 -11.26 9.44
N ALA A 411 -0.95 -10.73 9.67
CA ALA A 411 -2.19 -11.31 9.13
C ALA A 411 -2.11 -11.50 7.61
N LYS A 412 -1.59 -10.51 6.86
CA LYS A 412 -1.44 -10.56 5.41
C LYS A 412 -0.37 -11.56 4.98
N TYR A 413 0.79 -11.58 5.65
CA TYR A 413 1.84 -12.57 5.39
C TYR A 413 1.38 -13.99 5.69
N ASN A 414 0.68 -14.20 6.79
CA ASN A 414 0.11 -15.51 7.14
C ASN A 414 -0.94 -15.96 6.12
N GLN A 415 -1.73 -15.02 5.56
CA GLN A 415 -2.66 -15.34 4.47
C GLN A 415 -1.93 -15.79 3.21
N LEU A 416 -0.85 -15.13 2.83
CA LEU A 416 -0.02 -15.56 1.69
C LEU A 416 0.57 -16.96 1.90
N LEU A 417 0.98 -17.30 3.13
CA LEU A 417 1.46 -18.66 3.46
C LEU A 417 0.37 -19.72 3.27
N ARG A 418 -0.89 -19.42 3.68
CA ARG A 418 -2.04 -20.32 3.46
C ARG A 418 -2.33 -20.51 1.99
N ILE A 419 -2.30 -19.41 1.22
CA ILE A 419 -2.53 -19.46 -0.23
C ILE A 419 -1.43 -20.26 -0.94
N GLU A 420 -0.16 -20.07 -0.55
CA GLU A 420 0.96 -20.84 -1.10
C GLU A 420 0.81 -22.34 -0.81
N GLU A 421 0.42 -22.70 0.41
CA GLU A 421 0.17 -24.09 0.78
C GLU A 421 -1.00 -24.70 -0.01
N GLU A 422 -2.07 -23.93 -0.22
CA GLU A 422 -3.23 -24.38 -1.01
C GLU A 422 -2.91 -24.57 -2.50
N LEU A 423 -2.07 -23.71 -3.08
CA LEU A 423 -1.61 -23.83 -4.45
C LEU A 423 -0.60 -24.97 -4.66
N GLY A 424 0.17 -25.31 -3.60
CA GLY A 424 1.16 -26.39 -3.66
C GLY A 424 2.20 -26.15 -4.76
N ASP A 425 2.42 -27.16 -5.60
CA ASP A 425 3.40 -27.11 -6.70
C ASP A 425 3.06 -26.13 -7.84
N GLU A 426 1.82 -25.64 -7.88
CA GLU A 426 1.39 -24.62 -8.86
C GLU A 426 1.82 -23.20 -8.46
N ALA A 427 2.19 -22.97 -7.19
CA ALA A 427 2.61 -21.68 -6.69
C ALA A 427 3.89 -21.20 -7.38
N GLU A 428 3.86 -20.00 -7.97
CA GLU A 428 5.01 -19.37 -8.60
C GLU A 428 5.43 -18.12 -7.81
N TYR A 429 6.70 -18.06 -7.45
CA TYR A 429 7.33 -16.88 -6.86
C TYR A 429 8.31 -16.27 -7.85
N LEU A 430 7.97 -15.10 -8.39
CA LEU A 430 8.71 -14.50 -9.52
C LEU A 430 10.07 -13.92 -9.13
N GLY A 431 10.29 -13.57 -7.86
CA GLY A 431 11.50 -12.87 -7.43
C GLY A 431 11.73 -11.62 -8.26
N ILE A 432 12.95 -11.48 -8.80
CA ILE A 432 13.31 -10.31 -9.63
C ILE A 432 12.45 -10.16 -10.89
N LYS A 433 11.87 -11.24 -11.40
CA LYS A 433 10.99 -11.22 -12.60
C LYS A 433 9.65 -10.53 -12.36
N ALA A 434 9.30 -10.24 -11.10
CA ALA A 434 8.11 -9.44 -10.80
C ALA A 434 8.17 -8.02 -11.40
N PHE A 435 9.35 -7.55 -11.78
CA PHE A 435 9.60 -6.30 -12.51
C PHE A 435 9.65 -6.55 -14.02
N ALA A 436 8.54 -6.87 -14.64
CA ALA A 436 8.46 -7.25 -16.05
C ALA A 436 9.02 -6.20 -17.04
N ASN A 437 9.10 -4.93 -16.64
CA ASN A 437 9.54 -3.83 -17.48
C ASN A 437 11.06 -3.58 -17.44
N ARG A 438 11.81 -4.38 -16.68
CA ARG A 438 13.27 -4.28 -16.61
C ARG A 438 13.92 -5.14 -17.69
N LYS A 439 14.66 -4.50 -18.58
CA LYS A 439 15.69 -5.18 -19.36
C LYS A 439 16.91 -5.32 -18.45
N PHE A 440 17.08 -6.50 -17.91
CA PHE A 440 18.33 -6.87 -17.22
C PHE A 440 19.37 -7.34 -18.22
#